data_527aa30e0f1a7ea490015219d652c34a
#
_entry.id   527aa30e0f1a7ea490015219d652c34a
#
_cell.length_a   1.000
_cell.length_b   1.000
_cell.length_c   1.000
_cell.angle_alpha   90.00
_cell.angle_beta   90.00
_cell.angle_gamma   90.00
#
_symmetry.space_group_name_H-M   'P 1'
#
loop_
_entity.id
_entity.type
_entity.pdbx_description
1 polymer ?
#
loop_
_entity_poly.entity_id
_entity_poly.type
_entity_poly.pdbx_seq_one_letter_code
_entity_poly.pdbx_strand_id
1 'polypeptide(L)'
;MGVFTPELELLHKWEIQTDTSDEGGRILENIHQSFRSEGYSPEDTIGVGLGVPGPVDFNTGILNGAINLNWMHRKPIAAEFESLSSMKAIVDNDANVAALGEQFKGAGMGHKDVVMVTLGTGVGGGVVSNSLLIHGHGGAAGEIGHLLVDYDQRFQCNCGKKGCLETVASATGMKNLAMFYHHEHKGTRLDMAIENGTVSAKMIVEAAQEGDALGLRVIDEVAQYIAIALSHISAVTNPKYFIIGGGVSRAGRILTERIEAHYRPITFPPAYENTEIVMAELGNDAGIYGAARLVKQYLT
;
A
#
# COMPACT_ATOMS: atom_id res chain seq x y z
N MET A 1 8.51 -0.42 -14.50
CA MET A 1 9.37 -1.62 -14.62
C MET A 1 10.80 -1.23 -14.26
N GLY A 2 11.64 -2.18 -13.83
CA GLY A 2 13.04 -1.91 -13.48
C GLY A 2 13.89 -3.15 -13.67
N VAL A 3 15.12 -2.96 -14.11
CA VAL A 3 16.16 -4.01 -14.21
C VAL A 3 17.24 -3.71 -13.19
N PHE A 4 17.66 -4.72 -12.47
CA PHE A 4 18.59 -4.64 -11.36
C PHE A 4 19.77 -5.60 -11.54
N THR A 5 20.92 -5.24 -10.96
CA THR A 5 22.02 -6.19 -10.80
C THR A 5 21.67 -7.26 -9.76
N PRO A 6 22.44 -8.38 -9.66
CA PRO A 6 22.31 -9.35 -8.57
C PRO A 6 22.48 -8.73 -7.16
N GLU A 7 23.18 -7.59 -7.05
CA GLU A 7 23.38 -6.82 -5.83
C GLU A 7 22.23 -5.86 -5.52
N LEU A 8 21.19 -5.84 -6.38
CA LEU A 8 20.00 -4.99 -6.30
C LEU A 8 20.31 -3.49 -6.56
N GLU A 9 21.27 -3.20 -7.40
CA GLU A 9 21.48 -1.87 -7.97
C GLU A 9 20.59 -1.69 -9.20
N LEU A 10 19.84 -0.59 -9.24
CA LEU A 10 18.95 -0.27 -10.36
C LEU A 10 19.79 0.12 -11.60
N LEU A 11 19.68 -0.66 -12.66
CA LEU A 11 20.36 -0.41 -13.94
C LEU A 11 19.50 0.45 -14.87
N HIS A 12 18.22 0.13 -14.99
CA HIS A 12 17.29 0.80 -15.90
C HIS A 12 15.88 0.79 -15.35
N LYS A 13 15.15 1.88 -15.57
CA LYS A 13 13.76 2.03 -15.17
C LYS A 13 12.96 2.67 -16.30
N TRP A 14 11.76 2.11 -16.56
CA TRP A 14 10.81 2.67 -17.52
C TRP A 14 9.38 2.34 -17.12
N GLU A 15 8.43 2.93 -17.80
CA GLU A 15 7.00 2.72 -17.58
C GLU A 15 6.31 2.36 -18.89
N ILE A 16 5.27 1.53 -18.78
CA ILE A 16 4.34 1.26 -19.86
C ILE A 16 2.92 1.51 -19.37
N GLN A 17 2.04 1.86 -20.29
CA GLN A 17 0.63 1.98 -19.98
C GLN A 17 0.03 0.59 -19.76
N THR A 18 -0.74 0.42 -18.68
CA THR A 18 -1.47 -0.82 -18.42
C THR A 18 -2.71 -0.85 -19.31
N ASP A 19 -2.75 -1.80 -20.24
CA ASP A 19 -3.91 -2.02 -21.10
C ASP A 19 -4.88 -2.98 -20.41
N THR A 20 -5.96 -2.43 -19.88
CA THR A 20 -7.04 -3.20 -19.24
C THR A 20 -8.16 -3.58 -20.20
N SER A 21 -8.04 -3.28 -21.49
CA SER A 21 -8.97 -3.77 -22.51
C SER A 21 -8.90 -5.29 -22.63
N ASP A 22 -9.89 -5.90 -23.27
CA ASP A 22 -9.94 -7.34 -23.46
C ASP A 22 -9.71 -8.13 -22.13
N GLU A 23 -10.43 -7.71 -21.07
CA GLU A 23 -10.32 -8.27 -19.72
C GLU A 23 -8.87 -8.29 -19.18
N GLY A 24 -8.03 -7.34 -19.59
CA GLY A 24 -6.63 -7.27 -19.21
C GLY A 24 -5.77 -8.42 -19.79
N GLY A 25 -6.26 -9.08 -20.84
CA GLY A 25 -5.62 -10.27 -21.41
C GLY A 25 -4.20 -10.03 -21.91
N ARG A 26 -3.87 -8.79 -22.32
CA ARG A 26 -2.56 -8.44 -22.88
C ARG A 26 -1.54 -7.93 -21.88
N ILE A 27 -1.89 -7.75 -20.61
CA ILE A 27 -0.99 -7.12 -19.64
C ILE A 27 0.35 -7.85 -19.54
N LEU A 28 0.34 -9.16 -19.37
CA LEU A 28 1.57 -9.95 -19.23
C LEU A 28 2.40 -9.97 -20.53
N GLU A 29 1.73 -10.04 -21.67
CA GLU A 29 2.38 -9.97 -22.98
C GLU A 29 3.05 -8.60 -23.19
N ASN A 30 2.35 -7.50 -22.87
CA ASN A 30 2.89 -6.15 -22.99
C ASN A 30 4.11 -5.93 -22.08
N ILE A 31 4.11 -6.50 -20.86
CA ILE A 31 5.27 -6.49 -19.96
C ILE A 31 6.45 -7.21 -20.62
N HIS A 32 6.23 -8.42 -21.13
CA HIS A 32 7.29 -9.19 -21.77
C HIS A 32 7.83 -8.52 -23.03
N GLN A 33 6.95 -8.04 -23.92
CA GLN A 33 7.36 -7.33 -25.13
C GLN A 33 8.14 -6.06 -24.82
N SER A 34 7.70 -5.29 -23.81
CA SER A 34 8.42 -4.10 -23.36
C SER A 34 9.82 -4.43 -22.85
N PHE A 35 9.97 -5.48 -22.04
CA PHE A 35 11.28 -5.96 -21.58
C PHE A 35 12.21 -6.29 -22.74
N ARG A 36 11.70 -6.99 -23.77
CA ARG A 36 12.46 -7.32 -24.99
C ARG A 36 12.84 -6.09 -25.80
N SER A 37 11.95 -5.12 -25.91
CA SER A 37 12.21 -3.88 -26.68
C SER A 37 13.27 -3.00 -26.05
N GLU A 38 13.49 -3.09 -24.73
CA GLU A 38 14.58 -2.44 -24.01
C GLU A 38 15.93 -3.19 -24.15
N GLY A 39 15.98 -4.26 -24.94
CA GLY A 39 17.21 -4.99 -25.27
C GLY A 39 17.60 -6.08 -24.29
N TYR A 40 16.72 -6.45 -23.36
CA TYR A 40 16.97 -7.52 -22.40
C TYR A 40 16.50 -8.89 -22.89
N SER A 41 17.16 -9.95 -22.43
CA SER A 41 16.84 -11.32 -22.80
C SER A 41 16.62 -12.22 -21.56
N PRO A 42 15.85 -13.31 -21.71
CA PRO A 42 15.66 -14.29 -20.63
C PRO A 42 16.98 -14.91 -20.15
N GLU A 43 17.94 -15.10 -21.05
CA GLU A 43 19.22 -15.73 -20.76
C GLU A 43 20.10 -14.90 -19.82
N ASP A 44 19.89 -13.57 -19.81
CA ASP A 44 20.62 -12.63 -18.96
C ASP A 44 19.91 -12.36 -17.62
N THR A 45 18.79 -13.06 -17.37
CA THR A 45 17.88 -12.74 -16.26
C THR A 45 17.73 -13.91 -15.29
N ILE A 46 17.96 -13.68 -14.00
CA ILE A 46 17.75 -14.68 -12.94
C ILE A 46 16.25 -14.99 -12.80
N GLY A 47 15.40 -13.97 -12.88
CA GLY A 47 13.95 -14.08 -12.74
C GLY A 47 13.26 -12.73 -12.70
N VAL A 48 11.95 -12.77 -12.61
CA VAL A 48 11.08 -11.59 -12.60
C VAL A 48 10.24 -11.59 -11.33
N GLY A 49 10.22 -10.45 -10.63
CA GLY A 49 9.29 -10.17 -9.55
C GLY A 49 8.11 -9.34 -10.07
N LEU A 50 6.89 -9.70 -9.73
CA LEU A 50 5.67 -9.02 -10.13
C LEU A 50 4.87 -8.61 -8.90
N GLY A 51 4.64 -7.31 -8.71
CA GLY A 51 3.66 -6.79 -7.76
C GLY A 51 2.32 -6.58 -8.47
N VAL A 52 1.26 -7.21 -7.99
CA VAL A 52 -0.08 -7.12 -8.58
C VAL A 52 -1.11 -6.70 -7.54
N PRO A 53 -2.14 -5.92 -7.92
CA PRO A 53 -3.21 -5.58 -6.98
C PRO A 53 -4.06 -6.81 -6.68
N GLY A 54 -4.49 -6.93 -5.42
CA GLY A 54 -5.37 -8.02 -4.96
C GLY A 54 -4.65 -9.17 -4.26
N PRO A 55 -5.42 -10.12 -3.70
CA PRO A 55 -4.86 -11.22 -2.91
C PRO A 55 -4.14 -12.25 -3.80
N VAL A 56 -2.88 -12.52 -3.48
CA VAL A 56 -2.03 -13.51 -4.16
C VAL A 56 -1.74 -14.68 -3.23
N ASP A 57 -1.91 -15.89 -3.73
CA ASP A 57 -1.28 -17.06 -3.12
C ASP A 57 0.20 -17.08 -3.52
N PHE A 58 1.04 -16.64 -2.61
CA PHE A 58 2.48 -16.50 -2.85
C PHE A 58 3.17 -17.80 -3.27
N ASN A 59 2.73 -18.95 -2.75
CA ASN A 59 3.37 -20.24 -3.05
C ASN A 59 3.09 -20.71 -4.49
N THR A 60 1.96 -20.32 -5.04
CA THR A 60 1.52 -20.77 -6.38
C THR A 60 1.57 -19.65 -7.43
N GLY A 61 1.74 -18.39 -6.99
CA GLY A 61 1.67 -17.22 -7.87
C GLY A 61 0.28 -17.01 -8.50
N ILE A 62 -0.77 -17.51 -7.83
CA ILE A 62 -2.16 -17.37 -8.29
C ILE A 62 -2.77 -16.14 -7.64
N LEU A 63 -3.24 -15.22 -8.47
CA LEU A 63 -4.03 -14.07 -8.09
C LEU A 63 -5.51 -14.47 -7.94
N ASN A 64 -6.16 -14.06 -6.83
CA ASN A 64 -7.58 -14.33 -6.58
C ASN A 64 -8.53 -13.22 -7.10
N GLY A 65 -8.13 -12.55 -8.19
CA GLY A 65 -8.87 -11.50 -8.86
C GLY A 65 -8.34 -10.10 -8.55
N ALA A 66 -8.42 -9.20 -9.57
CA ALA A 66 -8.04 -7.80 -9.50
C ALA A 66 -8.98 -6.95 -10.35
N ILE A 67 -9.94 -6.31 -9.69
CA ILE A 67 -10.99 -5.51 -10.37
C ILE A 67 -10.38 -4.39 -11.23
N ASN A 68 -9.35 -3.71 -10.72
CA ASN A 68 -8.67 -2.60 -11.42
C ASN A 68 -7.91 -3.04 -12.68
N LEU A 69 -7.64 -4.34 -12.85
CA LEU A 69 -7.02 -4.91 -14.04
C LEU A 69 -8.03 -5.64 -14.94
N ASN A 70 -9.32 -5.60 -14.61
CA ASN A 70 -10.38 -6.41 -15.24
C ASN A 70 -10.14 -7.94 -15.13
N TRP A 71 -9.34 -8.38 -14.18
CA TRP A 71 -9.11 -9.79 -13.89
C TRP A 71 -10.13 -10.26 -12.85
N MET A 72 -11.31 -10.62 -13.31
CA MET A 72 -12.45 -10.94 -12.45
C MET A 72 -12.39 -12.34 -11.81
N HIS A 73 -11.51 -13.20 -12.31
CA HIS A 73 -11.37 -14.60 -11.88
C HIS A 73 -9.96 -14.89 -11.39
N ARG A 74 -9.79 -16.07 -10.78
CA ARG A 74 -8.48 -16.57 -10.41
C ARG A 74 -7.58 -16.69 -11.65
N LYS A 75 -6.36 -16.17 -11.54
CA LYS A 75 -5.40 -16.12 -12.65
C LYS A 75 -4.03 -16.60 -12.18
N PRO A 76 -3.45 -17.63 -12.83
CA PRO A 76 -2.12 -18.17 -12.49
C PRO A 76 -1.01 -17.30 -13.10
N ILE A 77 -0.81 -16.10 -12.56
CA ILE A 77 0.08 -15.05 -13.09
C ILE A 77 1.50 -15.56 -13.28
N ALA A 78 2.07 -16.27 -12.29
CA ALA A 78 3.43 -16.79 -12.38
C ALA A 78 3.56 -17.78 -13.54
N ALA A 79 2.69 -18.78 -13.60
CA ALA A 79 2.74 -19.81 -14.64
C ALA A 79 2.49 -19.26 -16.05
N GLU A 80 1.54 -18.32 -16.20
CA GLU A 80 1.29 -17.67 -17.50
C GLU A 80 2.51 -16.85 -17.95
N PHE A 81 3.10 -16.06 -17.04
CA PHE A 81 4.28 -15.25 -17.38
C PHE A 81 5.50 -16.12 -17.66
N GLU A 82 5.75 -17.18 -16.89
CA GLU A 82 6.83 -18.14 -17.14
C GLU A 82 6.69 -18.83 -18.50
N SER A 83 5.47 -19.27 -18.87
CA SER A 83 5.18 -19.88 -20.15
C SER A 83 5.43 -18.93 -21.33
N LEU A 84 5.07 -17.65 -21.15
CA LEU A 84 5.22 -16.62 -22.17
C LEU A 84 6.67 -16.17 -22.34
N SER A 85 7.40 -16.01 -21.25
CA SER A 85 8.70 -15.34 -21.23
C SER A 85 9.90 -16.28 -21.13
N SER A 86 9.69 -17.54 -20.74
CA SER A 86 10.74 -18.49 -20.34
C SER A 86 11.58 -18.05 -19.14
N MET A 87 11.14 -17.02 -18.40
CA MET A 87 11.79 -16.53 -17.18
C MET A 87 11.03 -17.04 -15.95
N LYS A 88 11.76 -17.38 -14.87
CA LYS A 88 11.15 -17.65 -13.57
C LYS A 88 10.43 -16.42 -13.03
N ALA A 89 9.23 -16.59 -12.47
CA ALA A 89 8.44 -15.50 -11.96
C ALA A 89 8.02 -15.71 -10.50
N ILE A 90 8.15 -14.67 -9.70
CA ILE A 90 7.57 -14.58 -8.36
C ILE A 90 6.53 -13.46 -8.37
N VAL A 91 5.35 -13.76 -7.83
CA VAL A 91 4.22 -12.82 -7.80
C VAL A 91 3.80 -12.59 -6.36
N ASP A 92 3.59 -11.34 -6.02
CA ASP A 92 3.04 -10.96 -4.71
C ASP A 92 2.08 -9.77 -4.85
N ASN A 93 1.37 -9.47 -3.78
CA ASN A 93 0.53 -8.27 -3.70
C ASN A 93 1.40 -7.00 -3.80
N ASP A 94 0.88 -5.95 -4.45
CA ASP A 94 1.58 -4.69 -4.69
C ASP A 94 1.99 -3.96 -3.40
N ALA A 95 1.15 -3.97 -2.36
CA ALA A 95 1.48 -3.37 -1.07
C ALA A 95 2.54 -4.19 -0.31
N ASN A 96 2.52 -5.51 -0.40
CA ASN A 96 3.57 -6.38 0.13
C ASN A 96 4.91 -6.08 -0.52
N VAL A 97 4.92 -6.01 -1.85
CA VAL A 97 6.13 -5.70 -2.62
C VAL A 97 6.65 -4.31 -2.27
N ALA A 98 5.77 -3.31 -2.15
CA ALA A 98 6.16 -1.98 -1.72
C ALA A 98 6.74 -1.96 -0.30
N ALA A 99 6.15 -2.72 0.64
CA ALA A 99 6.67 -2.85 2.00
C ALA A 99 8.09 -3.43 2.03
N LEU A 100 8.35 -4.45 1.21
CA LEU A 100 9.67 -5.06 1.10
C LEU A 100 10.69 -4.09 0.46
N GLY A 101 10.26 -3.28 -0.52
CA GLY A 101 11.09 -2.24 -1.13
C GLY A 101 11.49 -1.16 -0.13
N GLU A 102 10.53 -0.62 0.60
CA GLU A 102 10.77 0.37 1.65
C GLU A 102 11.63 -0.21 2.80
N GLN A 103 11.42 -1.48 3.16
CA GLN A 103 12.26 -2.16 4.14
C GLN A 103 13.72 -2.26 3.68
N PHE A 104 13.93 -2.60 2.41
CA PHE A 104 15.26 -2.86 1.88
C PHE A 104 16.04 -1.57 1.57
N LYS A 105 15.41 -0.61 0.87
CA LYS A 105 16.10 0.55 0.26
C LYS A 105 15.56 1.90 0.70
N GLY A 106 14.36 1.93 1.26
CA GLY A 106 13.68 3.17 1.68
C GLY A 106 13.73 3.40 3.19
N ALA A 107 12.66 3.96 3.73
CA ALA A 107 12.52 4.38 5.12
C ALA A 107 12.75 3.29 6.16
N GLY A 108 12.64 2.01 5.79
CA GLY A 108 12.95 0.88 6.66
C GLY A 108 14.43 0.65 6.91
N MET A 109 15.33 1.29 6.16
CA MET A 109 16.80 1.29 6.34
C MET A 109 17.40 -0.11 6.53
N GLY A 110 16.82 -1.15 5.93
CA GLY A 110 17.25 -2.55 6.07
C GLY A 110 16.94 -3.21 7.41
N HIS A 111 16.15 -2.57 8.28
CA HIS A 111 15.69 -3.20 9.53
C HIS A 111 14.84 -4.42 9.24
N LYS A 112 14.99 -5.45 10.10
CA LYS A 112 14.37 -6.77 9.88
C LYS A 112 12.85 -6.78 10.05
N ASP A 113 12.34 -5.87 10.90
CA ASP A 113 10.95 -5.86 11.33
C ASP A 113 10.36 -4.48 11.06
N VAL A 114 9.54 -4.38 10.02
CA VAL A 114 8.85 -3.15 9.61
C VAL A 114 7.43 -3.47 9.16
N VAL A 115 6.55 -2.51 9.29
CA VAL A 115 5.18 -2.58 8.77
C VAL A 115 4.93 -1.35 7.91
N MET A 116 4.53 -1.55 6.68
CA MET A 116 4.11 -0.47 5.79
C MET A 116 2.59 -0.38 5.73
N VAL A 117 2.10 0.85 5.75
CA VAL A 117 0.68 1.19 5.52
C VAL A 117 0.61 2.16 4.36
N THR A 118 -0.06 1.77 3.29
CA THR A 118 -0.26 2.61 2.10
C THR A 118 -1.64 3.24 2.12
N LEU A 119 -1.70 4.56 2.16
CA LEU A 119 -2.91 5.36 2.21
C LEU A 119 -3.20 5.94 0.80
N GLY A 120 -3.89 5.17 -0.02
CA GLY A 120 -4.26 5.51 -1.39
C GLY A 120 -5.77 5.66 -1.56
N THR A 121 -6.32 5.19 -2.69
CA THR A 121 -7.78 5.06 -2.92
C THR A 121 -8.40 4.15 -1.86
N GLY A 122 -7.71 3.08 -1.49
CA GLY A 122 -7.95 2.21 -0.35
C GLY A 122 -6.81 2.31 0.67
N VAL A 123 -6.74 1.34 1.59
CA VAL A 123 -5.63 1.15 2.53
C VAL A 123 -5.03 -0.22 2.29
N GLY A 124 -3.78 -0.24 1.84
CA GLY A 124 -2.99 -1.45 1.76
C GLY A 124 -1.99 -1.56 2.90
N GLY A 125 -1.39 -2.73 3.05
CA GLY A 125 -0.34 -2.94 4.02
C GLY A 125 0.57 -4.11 3.67
N GLY A 126 1.75 -4.10 4.27
CA GLY A 126 2.69 -5.21 4.20
C GLY A 126 3.47 -5.32 5.49
N VAL A 127 3.62 -6.53 5.97
CA VAL A 127 4.33 -6.83 7.21
C VAL A 127 5.60 -7.60 6.88
N VAL A 128 6.75 -7.03 7.22
CA VAL A 128 8.04 -7.69 7.11
C VAL A 128 8.52 -8.04 8.50
N SER A 129 8.81 -9.30 8.75
CA SER A 129 9.43 -9.76 9.99
C SER A 129 10.61 -10.68 9.70
N ASN A 130 11.72 -10.48 10.42
CA ASN A 130 12.98 -11.14 10.12
C ASN A 130 13.44 -10.99 8.66
N SER A 131 13.18 -9.86 8.05
CA SER A 131 13.47 -9.53 6.63
C SER A 131 12.67 -10.34 5.61
N LEU A 132 11.61 -11.02 6.02
CA LEU A 132 10.70 -11.78 5.16
C LEU A 132 9.29 -11.22 5.25
N LEU A 133 8.58 -11.20 4.14
CA LEU A 133 7.16 -10.85 4.12
C LEU A 133 6.32 -11.91 4.85
N ILE A 134 5.36 -11.45 5.63
CA ILE A 134 4.37 -12.32 6.26
C ILE A 134 3.17 -12.42 5.32
N HIS A 135 2.98 -13.59 4.72
CA HIS A 135 1.83 -13.87 3.84
C HIS A 135 0.64 -14.49 4.60
N GLY A 136 0.92 -15.18 5.73
CA GLY A 136 -0.09 -15.98 6.44
C GLY A 136 -0.44 -17.28 5.69
N HIS A 137 -1.30 -18.08 6.28
CA HIS A 137 -1.68 -19.38 5.71
C HIS A 137 -2.44 -19.26 4.38
N GLY A 138 -3.29 -18.26 4.27
CA GLY A 138 -4.17 -18.05 3.09
C GLY A 138 -3.79 -16.83 2.24
N GLY A 139 -2.62 -16.24 2.43
CA GLY A 139 -2.17 -15.06 1.68
C GLY A 139 -2.85 -13.74 2.07
N ALA A 140 -3.55 -13.70 3.21
CA ALA A 140 -4.30 -12.53 3.65
C ALA A 140 -3.64 -11.76 4.83
N ALA A 141 -2.40 -12.11 5.19
CA ALA A 141 -1.67 -11.31 6.17
C ALA A 141 -1.29 -9.95 5.56
N GLY A 142 -1.29 -8.92 6.36
CA GLY A 142 -1.01 -7.56 5.87
C GLY A 142 -2.22 -6.81 5.33
N GLU A 143 -3.42 -7.41 5.31
CA GLU A 143 -4.67 -6.75 4.92
C GLU A 143 -5.14 -5.73 6.00
N ILE A 144 -4.24 -4.78 6.31
CA ILE A 144 -4.38 -3.79 7.39
C ILE A 144 -5.60 -2.90 7.20
N GLY A 145 -5.94 -2.60 5.94
CA GLY A 145 -7.10 -1.79 5.59
C GLY A 145 -8.43 -2.38 6.07
N HIS A 146 -8.49 -3.68 6.36
CA HIS A 146 -9.69 -4.37 6.81
C HIS A 146 -9.75 -4.60 8.33
N LEU A 147 -8.79 -4.05 9.09
CA LEU A 147 -8.89 -4.00 10.56
C LEU A 147 -10.12 -3.19 10.98
N LEU A 148 -10.88 -3.72 11.92
CA LEU A 148 -12.00 -3.02 12.54
C LEU A 148 -11.44 -1.95 13.48
N VAL A 149 -11.63 -0.67 13.14
CA VAL A 149 -11.17 0.48 13.92
C VAL A 149 -12.30 1.47 14.22
N ASP A 150 -13.30 1.56 13.35
CA ASP A 150 -14.51 2.37 13.56
C ASP A 150 -15.61 1.50 14.19
N TYR A 151 -15.66 1.48 15.51
CA TYR A 151 -16.60 0.66 16.27
C TYR A 151 -18.06 1.11 16.11
N ASP A 152 -18.30 2.35 15.68
CA ASP A 152 -19.64 2.84 15.32
C ASP A 152 -20.10 2.30 13.96
N GLN A 153 -19.20 1.69 13.19
CA GLN A 153 -19.48 1.03 11.91
C GLN A 153 -20.22 1.94 10.92
N ARG A 154 -19.82 3.21 10.84
CA ARG A 154 -20.50 4.27 10.08
C ARG A 154 -20.51 4.02 8.57
N PHE A 155 -19.43 3.46 8.03
CA PHE A 155 -19.25 3.34 6.58
C PHE A 155 -19.12 1.89 6.13
N GLN A 156 -19.73 1.59 4.96
CA GLN A 156 -19.64 0.28 4.32
C GLN A 156 -18.29 0.13 3.61
N CYS A 157 -17.61 -1.00 3.85
CA CYS A 157 -16.40 -1.40 3.14
C CYS A 157 -16.72 -2.31 1.94
N ASN A 158 -15.89 -2.24 0.91
CA ASN A 158 -16.00 -3.11 -0.27
C ASN A 158 -15.82 -4.61 0.06
N CYS A 159 -15.18 -4.93 1.19
CA CYS A 159 -15.08 -6.32 1.66
C CYS A 159 -16.40 -6.91 2.23
N GLY A 160 -17.49 -6.13 2.21
CA GLY A 160 -18.79 -6.53 2.72
C GLY A 160 -19.02 -6.26 4.20
N LYS A 161 -18.03 -5.75 4.93
CA LYS A 161 -18.11 -5.39 6.36
C LYS A 161 -18.21 -3.88 6.55
N LYS A 162 -18.36 -3.44 7.80
CA LYS A 162 -18.34 -2.03 8.20
C LYS A 162 -17.24 -1.79 9.23
N GLY A 163 -16.79 -0.53 9.34
CA GLY A 163 -15.82 -0.12 10.35
C GLY A 163 -14.36 -0.46 10.03
N CYS A 164 -14.06 -0.89 8.80
CA CYS A 164 -12.69 -1.12 8.35
C CYS A 164 -11.87 0.18 8.31
N LEU A 165 -10.57 0.11 8.60
CA LEU A 165 -9.64 1.25 8.52
C LEU A 165 -9.72 1.96 7.16
N GLU A 166 -9.85 1.22 6.08
CA GLU A 166 -9.96 1.77 4.73
C GLU A 166 -11.12 2.76 4.59
N THR A 167 -12.25 2.52 5.27
CA THR A 167 -13.45 3.35 5.14
C THR A 167 -13.32 4.73 5.79
N VAL A 168 -12.28 4.94 6.60
CA VAL A 168 -12.01 6.17 7.35
C VAL A 168 -10.63 6.77 7.07
N ALA A 169 -9.62 5.98 6.69
CA ALA A 169 -8.24 6.45 6.54
C ALA A 169 -7.73 6.52 5.09
N SER A 170 -8.47 5.97 4.12
CA SER A 170 -8.14 6.12 2.69
C SER A 170 -8.56 7.49 2.14
N ALA A 171 -8.17 7.78 0.91
CA ALA A 171 -8.68 8.97 0.21
C ALA A 171 -10.22 8.99 0.10
N THR A 172 -10.84 7.82 -0.07
CA THR A 172 -12.30 7.66 -0.01
C THR A 172 -12.82 7.86 1.41
N GLY A 173 -12.13 7.31 2.40
CA GLY A 173 -12.46 7.47 3.82
C GLY A 173 -12.43 8.92 4.28
N MET A 174 -11.41 9.68 3.87
CA MET A 174 -11.35 11.12 4.15
C MET A 174 -12.56 11.89 3.59
N LYS A 175 -13.00 11.55 2.38
CA LYS A 175 -14.22 12.15 1.80
C LYS A 175 -15.46 11.78 2.60
N ASN A 176 -15.58 10.54 3.03
CA ASN A 176 -16.67 10.08 3.87
C ASN A 176 -16.74 10.88 5.18
N LEU A 177 -15.60 11.06 5.85
CA LEU A 177 -15.51 11.85 7.08
C LEU A 177 -15.83 13.33 6.84
N ALA A 178 -15.32 13.94 5.77
CA ALA A 178 -15.62 15.32 5.43
C ALA A 178 -17.12 15.55 5.19
N MET A 179 -17.76 14.67 4.44
CA MET A 179 -19.21 14.72 4.22
C MET A 179 -20.00 14.51 5.53
N PHE A 180 -19.54 13.59 6.37
CA PHE A 180 -20.18 13.28 7.65
C PHE A 180 -20.16 14.48 8.60
N TYR A 181 -19.02 15.18 8.71
CA TYR A 181 -18.87 16.33 9.63
C TYR A 181 -19.25 17.68 9.03
N HIS A 182 -19.54 17.76 7.74
CA HIS A 182 -19.83 19.03 7.07
C HIS A 182 -21.01 19.82 7.70
N HIS A 183 -22.00 19.12 8.23
CA HIS A 183 -23.17 19.80 8.85
C HIS A 183 -22.80 20.51 10.17
N GLU A 184 -21.75 20.06 10.88
CA GLU A 184 -21.23 20.66 12.11
C GLU A 184 -20.20 21.77 11.84
N HIS A 185 -19.60 21.78 10.64
CA HIS A 185 -18.49 22.66 10.24
C HIS A 185 -18.84 23.42 8.97
N LYS A 186 -19.84 24.29 9.03
CA LYS A 186 -20.22 25.18 7.92
C LYS A 186 -19.33 26.43 7.86
N GLY A 187 -19.26 27.06 6.69
CA GLY A 187 -18.43 28.23 6.45
C GLY A 187 -16.97 27.93 6.21
N THR A 188 -16.66 26.68 5.81
CA THR A 188 -15.30 26.22 5.50
C THR A 188 -15.02 26.34 4.00
N ARG A 189 -13.75 26.32 3.61
CA ARG A 189 -13.35 26.33 2.20
C ARG A 189 -13.77 25.06 1.45
N LEU A 190 -14.15 24.00 2.16
CA LEU A 190 -14.59 22.73 1.58
C LEU A 190 -16.09 22.70 1.24
N ASP A 191 -16.88 23.65 1.72
CA ASP A 191 -18.35 23.66 1.58
C ASP A 191 -18.79 23.44 0.14
N MET A 192 -18.33 24.31 -0.78
CA MET A 192 -18.70 24.21 -2.21
C MET A 192 -18.30 22.88 -2.84
N ALA A 193 -17.11 22.36 -2.49
CA ALA A 193 -16.64 21.12 -3.05
C ALA A 193 -17.45 19.92 -2.54
N ILE A 194 -17.89 19.94 -1.27
CA ILE A 194 -18.74 18.91 -0.68
C ILE A 194 -20.14 18.98 -1.28
N GLU A 195 -20.75 20.16 -1.37
CA GLU A 195 -22.09 20.37 -1.91
C GLU A 195 -22.18 19.96 -3.40
N ASN A 196 -21.10 20.17 -4.15
CA ASN A 196 -21.01 19.76 -5.56
C ASN A 196 -20.54 18.31 -5.77
N GLY A 197 -20.23 17.57 -4.69
CA GLY A 197 -19.71 16.19 -4.77
C GLY A 197 -18.29 16.07 -5.36
N THR A 198 -17.52 17.17 -5.40
CA THR A 198 -16.17 17.23 -6.00
C THR A 198 -15.05 17.21 -4.98
N VAL A 199 -15.36 17.10 -3.68
CA VAL A 199 -14.36 17.05 -2.60
C VAL A 199 -13.40 15.89 -2.80
N SER A 200 -12.11 16.16 -2.58
CA SER A 200 -11.03 15.17 -2.70
C SER A 200 -10.15 15.16 -1.47
N ALA A 201 -9.44 14.05 -1.23
CA ALA A 201 -8.47 13.96 -0.14
C ALA A 201 -7.40 15.06 -0.23
N LYS A 202 -6.95 15.40 -1.44
CA LYS A 202 -6.01 16.52 -1.66
C LYS A 202 -6.56 17.83 -1.12
N MET A 203 -7.80 18.19 -1.48
CA MET A 203 -8.44 19.43 -1.00
C MET A 203 -8.58 19.44 0.53
N ILE A 204 -8.89 18.30 1.14
CA ILE A 204 -9.02 18.16 2.59
C ILE A 204 -7.65 18.38 3.27
N VAL A 205 -6.58 17.79 2.73
CA VAL A 205 -5.21 17.97 3.23
C VAL A 205 -4.78 19.44 3.12
N GLU A 206 -4.98 20.07 1.96
CA GLU A 206 -4.67 21.48 1.74
C GLU A 206 -5.45 22.38 2.69
N ALA A 207 -6.74 22.12 2.88
CA ALA A 207 -7.56 22.85 3.84
C ALA A 207 -7.03 22.71 5.27
N ALA A 208 -6.66 21.50 5.69
CA ALA A 208 -6.09 21.27 7.02
C ALA A 208 -4.74 22.00 7.21
N GLN A 209 -3.88 22.01 6.19
CA GLN A 209 -2.59 22.72 6.21
C GLN A 209 -2.77 24.24 6.35
N GLU A 210 -3.86 24.78 5.85
CA GLU A 210 -4.23 26.20 5.97
C GLU A 210 -5.06 26.53 7.22
N GLY A 211 -5.30 25.54 8.10
CA GLY A 211 -6.00 25.74 9.37
C GLY A 211 -7.52 25.65 9.29
N ASP A 212 -8.09 25.16 8.19
CA ASP A 212 -9.53 24.96 8.05
C ASP A 212 -10.05 23.98 9.10
N ALA A 213 -11.14 24.33 9.78
CA ALA A 213 -11.67 23.56 10.92
C ALA A 213 -12.14 22.16 10.52
N LEU A 214 -12.81 22.03 9.36
CA LEU A 214 -13.27 20.74 8.87
C LEU A 214 -12.07 19.89 8.37
N GLY A 215 -11.13 20.50 7.64
CA GLY A 215 -9.91 19.83 7.21
C GLY A 215 -9.12 19.27 8.39
N LEU A 216 -8.91 20.08 9.44
CA LEU A 216 -8.22 19.67 10.66
C LEU A 216 -8.96 18.54 11.39
N ARG A 217 -10.30 18.62 11.49
CA ARG A 217 -11.13 17.58 12.10
C ARG A 217 -10.99 16.25 11.40
N VAL A 218 -11.00 16.25 10.05
CA VAL A 218 -10.85 15.04 9.26
C VAL A 218 -9.45 14.43 9.42
N ILE A 219 -8.40 15.24 9.32
CA ILE A 219 -7.01 14.75 9.48
C ILE A 219 -6.77 14.17 10.87
N ASP A 220 -7.30 14.81 11.92
CA ASP A 220 -7.14 14.32 13.29
C ASP A 220 -7.82 12.97 13.48
N GLU A 221 -9.02 12.79 12.96
CA GLU A 221 -9.75 11.53 13.08
C GLU A 221 -9.14 10.41 12.22
N VAL A 222 -8.66 10.72 11.02
CA VAL A 222 -7.86 9.80 10.21
C VAL A 222 -6.64 9.32 11.00
N ALA A 223 -5.92 10.24 11.63
CA ALA A 223 -4.76 9.93 12.46
C ALA A 223 -5.11 9.04 13.64
N GLN A 224 -6.24 9.30 14.31
CA GLN A 224 -6.73 8.48 15.41
C GLN A 224 -7.01 7.03 14.97
N TYR A 225 -7.69 6.82 13.84
CA TYR A 225 -7.96 5.47 13.35
C TYR A 225 -6.72 4.73 12.89
N ILE A 226 -5.78 5.42 12.26
CA ILE A 226 -4.47 4.85 11.95
C ILE A 226 -3.77 4.43 13.25
N ALA A 227 -3.73 5.29 14.25
CA ALA A 227 -3.11 5.00 15.54
C ALA A 227 -3.70 3.77 16.24
N ILE A 228 -5.03 3.59 16.20
CA ILE A 228 -5.70 2.38 16.70
C ILE A 228 -5.19 1.14 15.97
N ALA A 229 -5.15 1.17 14.63
CA ALA A 229 -4.64 0.05 13.85
C ALA A 229 -3.17 -0.26 14.18
N LEU A 230 -2.31 0.77 14.22
CA LEU A 230 -0.89 0.61 14.55
C LEU A 230 -0.69 0.05 15.96
N SER A 231 -1.51 0.46 16.93
CA SER A 231 -1.47 -0.07 18.31
C SER A 231 -1.76 -1.58 18.35
N HIS A 232 -2.78 -2.03 17.62
CA HIS A 232 -3.08 -3.46 17.51
C HIS A 232 -1.95 -4.25 16.85
N ILE A 233 -1.39 -3.70 15.78
CA ILE A 233 -0.28 -4.34 15.05
C ILE A 233 0.97 -4.39 15.92
N SER A 234 1.27 -3.33 16.69
CA SER A 234 2.40 -3.27 17.60
C SER A 234 2.37 -4.40 18.65
N ALA A 235 1.21 -4.70 19.16
CA ALA A 235 1.05 -5.77 20.16
C ALA A 235 1.33 -7.17 19.59
N VAL A 236 1.30 -7.33 18.27
CA VAL A 236 1.50 -8.62 17.57
C VAL A 236 2.89 -8.72 16.95
N THR A 237 3.40 -7.64 16.35
CA THR A 237 4.61 -7.67 15.52
C THR A 237 5.77 -6.87 16.10
N ASN A 238 5.51 -5.86 16.95
CA ASN A 238 6.48 -4.95 17.54
C ASN A 238 7.55 -4.48 16.53
N PRO A 239 7.16 -3.80 15.44
CA PRO A 239 8.10 -3.43 14.39
C PRO A 239 9.01 -2.28 14.83
N LYS A 240 10.21 -2.18 14.22
CA LYS A 240 11.07 -0.99 14.39
C LYS A 240 10.45 0.24 13.73
N TYR A 241 9.88 0.07 12.53
CA TYR A 241 9.26 1.16 11.80
C TYR A 241 7.84 0.83 11.35
N PHE A 242 6.92 1.78 11.58
CA PHE A 242 5.72 1.93 10.76
C PHE A 242 6.00 2.92 9.65
N ILE A 243 5.91 2.47 8.41
CA ILE A 243 6.19 3.27 7.21
C ILE A 243 4.86 3.68 6.60
N ILE A 244 4.56 4.98 6.59
CA ILE A 244 3.31 5.51 6.06
C ILE A 244 3.55 6.02 4.64
N GLY A 245 2.90 5.39 3.68
CA GLY A 245 3.02 5.72 2.25
C GLY A 245 1.68 6.04 1.59
N GLY A 246 1.71 6.17 0.24
CA GLY A 246 0.52 6.46 -0.56
C GLY A 246 0.18 7.95 -0.68
N GLY A 247 -0.88 8.26 -1.44
CA GLY A 247 -1.24 9.65 -1.78
C GLY A 247 -1.63 10.52 -0.57
N VAL A 248 -2.30 9.94 0.42
CA VAL A 248 -2.73 10.65 1.65
C VAL A 248 -1.53 11.01 2.53
N SER A 249 -0.45 10.23 2.46
CA SER A 249 0.78 10.51 3.21
C SER A 249 1.44 11.84 2.83
N ARG A 250 1.08 12.43 1.67
CA ARG A 250 1.49 13.79 1.27
C ARG A 250 1.01 14.88 2.23
N ALA A 251 0.11 14.58 3.15
CA ALA A 251 -0.20 15.44 4.28
C ALA A 251 1.07 15.73 5.14
N GLY A 252 2.06 14.84 5.10
CA GLY A 252 3.34 15.04 5.75
C GLY A 252 3.22 15.07 7.28
N ARG A 253 3.99 15.96 7.91
CA ARG A 253 4.08 16.06 9.38
C ARG A 253 2.75 16.30 10.08
N ILE A 254 1.82 17.00 9.44
CA ILE A 254 0.50 17.24 10.03
C ILE A 254 -0.26 15.94 10.30
N LEU A 255 0.00 14.88 9.52
CA LEU A 255 -0.58 13.56 9.72
C LEU A 255 0.25 12.74 10.72
N THR A 256 1.57 12.63 10.51
CA THR A 256 2.41 11.74 11.34
C THR A 256 2.48 12.18 12.80
N GLU A 257 2.58 13.49 13.07
CA GLU A 257 2.58 14.02 14.44
C GLU A 257 1.27 13.72 15.17
N ARG A 258 0.12 13.78 14.47
CA ARG A 258 -1.17 13.40 15.05
C ARG A 258 -1.30 11.90 15.24
N ILE A 259 -0.83 11.08 14.30
CA ILE A 259 -0.79 9.62 14.48
C ILE A 259 0.01 9.30 15.75
N GLU A 260 1.20 9.88 15.92
CA GLU A 260 2.04 9.63 17.09
C GLU A 260 1.36 10.09 18.40
N ALA A 261 0.71 11.26 18.39
CA ALA A 261 -0.01 11.79 19.53
C ALA A 261 -1.17 10.87 20.00
N HIS A 262 -1.89 10.25 19.06
CA HIS A 262 -2.95 9.29 19.34
C HIS A 262 -2.42 7.89 19.67
N TYR A 263 -1.29 7.49 19.06
CA TYR A 263 -0.73 6.15 19.19
C TYR A 263 -0.11 5.86 20.57
N ARG A 264 0.69 6.79 21.10
CA ARG A 264 1.40 6.61 22.38
C ARG A 264 0.48 6.34 23.57
N PRO A 265 -0.63 7.07 23.76
CA PRO A 265 -1.51 6.86 24.91
C PRO A 265 -2.24 5.53 24.95
N ILE A 266 -2.43 4.88 23.79
CA ILE A 266 -3.22 3.65 23.65
C ILE A 266 -2.38 2.40 23.43
N THR A 267 -1.07 2.56 23.22
CA THR A 267 -0.18 1.44 22.90
C THR A 267 0.58 0.98 24.14
N PHE A 268 0.73 -0.32 24.28
CA PHE A 268 1.52 -0.95 25.33
C PHE A 268 2.95 -0.37 25.35
N PRO A 269 3.44 0.21 26.47
CA PRO A 269 4.69 0.97 26.51
C PRO A 269 5.90 0.27 25.87
N PRO A 270 6.23 -0.99 26.20
CA PRO A 270 7.36 -1.69 25.59
C PRO A 270 7.23 -1.84 24.06
N ALA A 271 6.01 -1.82 23.53
CA ALA A 271 5.79 -1.95 22.08
C ALA A 271 6.04 -0.64 21.32
N TYR A 272 5.87 0.54 21.96
CA TYR A 272 6.11 1.81 21.28
C TYR A 272 7.48 2.43 21.58
N GLU A 273 8.14 2.08 22.68
CA GLU A 273 9.41 2.71 23.10
C GLU A 273 10.52 2.62 22.05
N ASN A 274 10.52 1.55 21.24
CA ASN A 274 11.51 1.30 20.19
C ASN A 274 10.93 1.35 18.78
N THR A 275 9.67 1.77 18.63
CA THR A 275 8.97 1.87 17.36
C THR A 275 8.90 3.35 16.93
N GLU A 276 9.18 3.61 15.67
CA GLU A 276 9.07 4.92 15.06
C GLU A 276 8.07 4.92 13.91
N ILE A 277 7.34 6.04 13.75
CA ILE A 277 6.40 6.24 12.65
C ILE A 277 7.07 7.18 11.65
N VAL A 278 7.37 6.67 10.45
CA VAL A 278 8.11 7.39 9.42
C VAL A 278 7.35 7.44 8.11
N MET A 279 7.73 8.37 7.23
CA MET A 279 7.16 8.46 5.89
C MET A 279 7.93 7.58 4.93
N ALA A 280 7.22 6.97 3.97
CA ALA A 280 7.82 6.24 2.85
C ALA A 280 8.72 7.17 2.01
N GLU A 281 9.85 6.66 1.55
CA GLU A 281 10.86 7.43 0.81
C GLU A 281 10.89 7.11 -0.69
N LEU A 282 10.62 5.86 -1.08
CA LEU A 282 10.77 5.42 -2.46
C LEU A 282 9.57 5.80 -3.35
N GLY A 283 8.44 6.17 -2.76
CA GLY A 283 7.24 6.49 -3.52
C GLY A 283 6.82 5.33 -4.45
N ASN A 284 6.62 5.61 -5.74
CA ASN A 284 6.22 4.59 -6.71
C ASN A 284 7.34 3.56 -7.00
N ASP A 285 8.59 3.86 -6.66
CA ASP A 285 9.70 2.95 -6.91
C ASP A 285 9.78 1.82 -5.87
N ALA A 286 9.08 1.95 -4.73
CA ALA A 286 9.03 0.91 -3.71
C ALA A 286 8.69 -0.47 -4.30
N GLY A 287 7.71 -0.51 -5.20
CA GLY A 287 7.28 -1.73 -5.88
C GLY A 287 8.39 -2.42 -6.67
N ILE A 288 9.17 -1.68 -7.47
CA ILE A 288 10.24 -2.30 -8.28
C ILE A 288 11.42 -2.78 -7.43
N TYR A 289 11.79 -2.04 -6.36
CA TYR A 289 12.83 -2.50 -5.42
C TYR A 289 12.40 -3.75 -4.65
N GLY A 290 11.15 -3.80 -4.19
CA GLY A 290 10.61 -4.96 -3.51
C GLY A 290 10.48 -6.19 -4.42
N ALA A 291 10.02 -6.00 -5.66
CA ALA A 291 9.95 -7.07 -6.66
C ALA A 291 11.33 -7.67 -6.94
N ALA A 292 12.36 -6.84 -7.14
CA ALA A 292 13.74 -7.29 -7.29
C ALA A 292 14.25 -8.02 -6.03
N ARG A 293 13.87 -7.55 -4.84
CA ARG A 293 14.22 -8.19 -3.57
C ARG A 293 13.60 -9.57 -3.42
N LEU A 294 12.33 -9.76 -3.86
CA LEU A 294 11.69 -11.09 -3.88
C LEU A 294 12.46 -12.07 -4.77
N VAL A 295 12.86 -11.65 -5.97
CA VAL A 295 13.68 -12.49 -6.86
C VAL A 295 14.96 -12.95 -6.16
N LYS A 296 15.67 -12.01 -5.52
CA LYS A 296 16.90 -12.33 -4.79
C LYS A 296 16.66 -13.26 -3.60
N GLN A 297 15.53 -13.16 -2.90
CA GLN A 297 15.25 -13.99 -1.72
C GLN A 297 14.85 -15.43 -2.08
N TYR A 298 14.20 -15.63 -3.22
CA TYR A 298 13.55 -16.91 -3.51
C TYR A 298 14.06 -17.62 -4.78
N LEU A 299 14.81 -16.95 -5.65
CA LEU A 299 15.35 -17.53 -6.88
C LEU A 299 16.89 -17.62 -6.90
N THR A 300 17.58 -17.03 -5.93
CA THR A 300 19.03 -17.14 -5.76
C THR A 300 19.38 -17.85 -4.46
#